data_cdab0e4867c4b95a840170ac566a0325
#
_entry.id   cdab0e4867c4b95a840170ac566a0325
#
_cell.length_a   1.000
_cell.length_b   1.000
_cell.length_c   1.000
_cell.angle_alpha   90.00
_cell.angle_beta   90.00
_cell.angle_gamma   90.00
#
_symmetry.space_group_name_H-M   'P 1'
#
loop_
_entity.id
_entity.type
_entity.pdbx_description
1 polymer ?
#
loop_
_entity_poly.entity_id
_entity_poly.type
_entity_poly.pdbx_seq_one_letter_code
_entity_poly.pdbx_strand_id
1 'polypeptide(L)'
;MTRVPTGSGDAELPGLDADPSRPGRLALAYYVYSGSSLDVRFVWSKDGGGSWSRPQLLNSRRVPMTGIAQTSLGSMVGDYISTSFAGGRAVPVFVLATAPGKGLHEAAFGTSLPVP
;
A
#
# COMPACT_ATOMS: atom_id res chain seq x y z
N MET A 1 9.16 9.76 18.19
CA MET A 1 8.30 8.88 17.36
C MET A 1 7.51 9.76 16.39
N THR A 2 7.59 9.49 15.09
CA THR A 2 6.88 10.27 14.06
C THR A 2 5.76 9.42 13.49
N ARG A 3 4.55 9.99 13.41
CA ARG A 3 3.40 9.29 12.81
C ARG A 3 3.46 9.40 11.30
N VAL A 4 3.29 8.28 10.60
CA VAL A 4 3.08 8.25 9.14
C VAL A 4 1.71 8.86 8.84
N PRO A 5 1.60 9.80 7.86
CA PRO A 5 0.31 10.37 7.50
C PRO A 5 -0.51 9.32 6.74
N THR A 6 -1.62 8.89 7.31
CA THR A 6 -2.51 7.87 6.72
C THR A 6 -3.81 8.45 6.16
N GLY A 7 -4.13 9.69 6.49
CA GLY A 7 -5.42 10.29 6.21
C GLY A 7 -6.51 9.78 7.17
N SER A 8 -7.74 9.77 6.72
CA SER A 8 -8.88 9.17 7.43
C SER A 8 -8.97 7.67 7.12
N GLY A 9 -9.32 6.88 8.11
CA GLY A 9 -9.45 5.41 8.03
C GLY A 9 -8.34 4.69 8.78
N ASP A 10 -8.48 3.39 8.91
CA ASP A 10 -7.54 2.52 9.61
C ASP A 10 -6.47 2.03 8.64
N ALA A 11 -5.20 2.28 8.98
CA ALA A 11 -4.06 1.85 8.17
C ALA A 11 -3.60 0.45 8.58
N GLU A 12 -3.42 -0.40 7.59
CA GLU A 12 -3.12 -1.83 7.77
C GLU A 12 -2.04 -2.30 6.80
N LEU A 13 -1.41 -3.42 7.13
CA LEU A 13 -0.46 -4.16 6.29
C LEU A 13 0.62 -3.25 5.65
N PRO A 14 1.52 -2.66 6.43
CA PRO A 14 2.56 -1.80 5.89
C PRO A 14 3.68 -2.62 5.23
N GLY A 15 4.09 -2.20 4.03
CA GLY A 15 5.28 -2.68 3.34
C GLY A 15 6.31 -1.57 3.21
N LEU A 16 7.39 -1.62 3.99
CA LEU A 16 8.44 -0.61 4.06
C LEU A 16 9.73 -1.14 3.47
N ASP A 17 10.44 -0.29 2.71
CA ASP A 17 11.84 -0.52 2.34
C ASP A 17 12.66 0.76 2.41
N ALA A 18 13.97 0.58 2.56
CA ALA A 18 14.96 1.65 2.53
C ALA A 18 15.80 1.57 1.25
N ASP A 19 16.08 2.72 0.63
CA ASP A 19 16.93 2.79 -0.55
C ASP A 19 18.39 2.45 -0.19
N PRO A 20 18.95 1.34 -0.67
CA PRO A 20 20.31 0.94 -0.32
C PRO A 20 21.37 1.91 -0.87
N SER A 21 21.02 2.73 -1.86
CA SER A 21 21.94 3.68 -2.50
C SER A 21 21.90 5.09 -1.89
N ARG A 22 20.88 5.40 -1.07
CA ARG A 22 20.65 6.73 -0.49
C ARG A 22 20.17 6.65 0.94
N PRO A 23 21.07 6.77 1.94
CA PRO A 23 20.71 6.73 3.36
C PRO A 23 19.60 7.73 3.73
N GLY A 24 18.66 7.28 4.55
CA GLY A 24 17.52 8.08 5.01
C GLY A 24 16.32 8.09 4.05
N ARG A 25 16.46 7.55 2.85
CA ARG A 25 15.37 7.46 1.87
C ARG A 25 14.56 6.19 2.09
N LEU A 26 13.29 6.37 2.45
CA LEU A 26 12.36 5.30 2.78
C LEU A 26 11.13 5.37 1.87
N ALA A 27 10.54 4.22 1.58
CA ALA A 27 9.30 4.08 0.84
C ALA A 27 8.35 3.12 1.58
N LEU A 28 7.09 3.51 1.73
CA LEU A 28 6.08 2.76 2.45
C LEU A 28 4.79 2.71 1.66
N ALA A 29 4.31 1.51 1.37
CA ALA A 29 2.96 1.26 0.91
C ALA A 29 2.13 0.63 2.04
N TYR A 30 0.84 0.92 2.08
CA TYR A 30 -0.08 0.40 3.10
C TYR A 30 -1.52 0.48 2.61
N TYR A 31 -2.38 -0.37 3.18
CA TYR A 31 -3.82 -0.26 2.97
C TYR A 31 -4.46 0.73 3.94
N VAL A 32 -5.56 1.34 3.51
CA VAL A 32 -6.42 2.15 4.36
C VAL A 32 -7.86 1.67 4.21
N TYR A 33 -8.38 1.13 5.29
CA TYR A 33 -9.77 0.73 5.41
C TYR A 33 -10.65 1.92 5.80
N SER A 34 -11.74 2.13 5.09
CA SER A 34 -12.71 3.21 5.33
C SER A 34 -14.15 2.70 5.27
N GLY A 35 -14.50 1.77 6.16
CA GLY A 35 -15.84 1.19 6.28
C GLY A 35 -16.19 0.20 5.18
N SER A 36 -16.52 0.65 3.97
CA SER A 36 -16.98 -0.21 2.86
C SER A 36 -15.92 -0.44 1.77
N SER A 37 -14.75 0.18 1.88
CA SER A 37 -13.72 0.12 0.85
C SER A 37 -12.31 0.08 1.42
N LEU A 38 -11.40 -0.43 0.62
CA LEU A 38 -9.97 -0.50 0.88
C LEU A 38 -9.23 0.30 -0.20
N ASP A 39 -8.35 1.19 0.22
CA ASP A 39 -7.45 1.94 -0.65
C ASP A 39 -6.00 1.52 -0.38
N VAL A 40 -5.16 1.55 -1.42
CA VAL A 40 -3.71 1.40 -1.28
C VAL A 40 -3.06 2.76 -1.38
N ARG A 41 -2.27 3.12 -0.39
CA ARG A 41 -1.57 4.40 -0.33
C ARG A 41 -0.06 4.21 -0.24
N PHE A 42 0.64 5.24 -0.68
CA PHE A 42 2.09 5.29 -0.71
C PHE A 42 2.59 6.61 -0.15
N VAL A 43 3.62 6.54 0.67
CA VAL A 43 4.38 7.69 1.17
C VAL A 43 5.87 7.40 1.11
N TRP A 44 6.68 8.45 1.12
CA TRP A 44 8.13 8.35 1.20
C TRP A 44 8.71 9.35 2.21
N SER A 45 9.91 9.06 2.66
CA SER A 45 10.73 9.93 3.51
C SER A 45 12.12 10.11 2.90
N LYS A 46 12.78 11.21 3.23
CA LYS A 46 14.19 11.50 2.87
C LYS A 46 15.10 11.66 4.08
N ASP A 47 14.56 11.57 5.27
CA ASP A 47 15.23 11.86 6.53
C ASP A 47 15.09 10.73 7.56
N GLY A 48 15.02 9.50 7.07
CA GLY A 48 14.95 8.32 7.95
C GLY A 48 13.62 8.19 8.69
N GLY A 49 12.54 8.77 8.16
CA GLY A 49 11.22 8.73 8.78
C GLY A 49 10.94 9.90 9.72
N GLY A 50 11.82 10.90 9.77
CA GLY A 50 11.60 12.14 10.53
C GLY A 50 10.42 12.94 9.98
N SER A 51 10.29 12.96 8.65
CA SER A 51 9.13 13.51 7.92
C SER A 51 8.71 12.62 6.77
N TRP A 52 7.44 12.75 6.35
CA TRP A 52 6.84 11.94 5.29
C TRP A 52 6.13 12.81 4.26
N SER A 53 6.13 12.35 3.01
CA SER A 53 5.34 12.96 1.94
C SER A 53 3.85 12.91 2.23
N ARG A 54 3.06 13.66 1.45
CA ARG A 54 1.60 13.45 1.43
C ARG A 54 1.29 12.05 0.87
N PRO A 55 0.25 11.35 1.39
CA PRO A 55 -0.18 10.08 0.84
C PRO A 55 -0.60 10.20 -0.63
N GLN A 56 -0.07 9.31 -1.45
CA GLN A 56 -0.46 9.12 -2.84
C GLN A 56 -1.35 7.88 -2.94
N LEU A 57 -2.51 7.99 -3.58
CA LEU A 57 -3.38 6.85 -3.88
C LEU A 57 -2.78 6.06 -5.04
N LEU A 58 -2.69 4.73 -4.89
CA LEU A 58 -2.15 3.84 -5.92
C LEU A 58 -3.23 3.14 -6.76
N ASN A 59 -4.40 2.90 -6.19
CA ASN A 59 -5.52 2.31 -6.92
C ASN A 59 -6.32 3.38 -7.65
N SER A 60 -6.61 3.16 -8.93
CA SER A 60 -7.44 4.07 -9.75
C SER A 60 -8.93 4.00 -9.42
N ARG A 61 -9.37 2.90 -8.81
CA ARG A 61 -10.75 2.65 -8.36
C ARG A 61 -10.73 2.13 -6.94
N ARG A 62 -11.69 2.53 -6.13
CA ARG A 62 -11.86 1.98 -4.79
C ARG A 62 -12.06 0.47 -4.84
N VAL A 63 -11.39 -0.23 -3.96
CA VAL A 63 -11.57 -1.68 -3.78
C VAL A 63 -12.76 -1.89 -2.84
N PRO A 64 -13.91 -2.40 -3.32
CA PRO A 64 -15.04 -2.65 -2.44
C PRO A 64 -14.73 -3.83 -1.53
N MET A 65 -15.05 -3.74 -0.24
CA MET A 65 -14.85 -4.84 0.72
C MET A 65 -15.61 -6.11 0.32
N THR A 66 -16.71 -5.97 -0.42
CA THR A 66 -17.48 -7.11 -0.97
C THR A 66 -16.75 -7.88 -2.07
N GLY A 67 -15.72 -7.29 -2.69
CA GLY A 67 -14.87 -7.93 -3.68
C GLY A 67 -13.68 -8.70 -3.10
N ILE A 68 -13.39 -8.51 -1.81
CA ILE A 68 -12.26 -9.13 -1.13
C ILE A 68 -12.60 -10.57 -0.73
N ALA A 69 -11.64 -11.48 -0.85
CA ALA A 69 -11.81 -12.88 -0.52
C ALA A 69 -12.26 -13.05 0.94
N GLN A 70 -13.28 -13.88 1.14
CA GLN A 70 -13.79 -14.22 2.46
C GLN A 70 -13.06 -15.44 3.00
N THR A 71 -12.53 -15.32 4.20
CA THR A 71 -11.84 -16.40 4.92
C THR A 71 -12.52 -16.69 6.25
N SER A 72 -12.08 -17.72 6.96
CA SER A 72 -12.53 -17.97 8.33
C SER A 72 -12.18 -16.86 9.32
N LEU A 73 -11.26 -15.97 8.96
CA LEU A 73 -10.84 -14.81 9.75
C LEU A 73 -11.46 -13.49 9.28
N GLY A 74 -12.35 -13.54 8.28
CA GLY A 74 -12.99 -12.38 7.67
C GLY A 74 -12.48 -12.09 6.25
N SER A 75 -12.74 -10.87 5.77
CA SER A 75 -12.27 -10.42 4.46
C SER A 75 -10.76 -10.17 4.48
N MET A 76 -10.01 -10.78 3.56
CA MET A 76 -8.54 -10.67 3.54
C MET A 76 -8.03 -10.46 2.11
N VAL A 77 -7.14 -9.50 1.95
CA VAL A 77 -6.32 -9.29 0.72
C VAL A 77 -4.97 -10.03 0.80
N GLY A 78 -4.73 -10.76 1.88
CA GLY A 78 -3.49 -11.46 2.20
C GLY A 78 -2.89 -10.96 3.51
N ASP A 79 -1.79 -11.58 3.93
CA ASP A 79 -1.11 -11.27 5.21
C ASP A 79 0.01 -10.24 5.04
N TYR A 80 0.47 -10.01 3.81
CA TYR A 80 1.63 -9.17 3.53
C TYR A 80 1.48 -8.40 2.24
N ILE A 81 2.03 -7.19 2.23
CA ILE A 81 2.41 -6.45 1.03
C ILE A 81 3.89 -6.13 1.10
N SER A 82 4.51 -5.80 -0.01
CA SER A 82 5.92 -5.46 -0.03
C SER A 82 6.16 -4.14 -0.76
N THR A 83 7.22 -3.46 -0.35
CA THR A 83 7.84 -2.39 -1.13
C THR A 83 9.31 -2.73 -1.27
N SER A 84 9.90 -2.49 -2.42
CA SER A 84 11.33 -2.69 -2.67
C SER A 84 11.90 -1.51 -3.45
N PHE A 85 13.20 -1.25 -3.32
CA PHE A 85 13.89 -0.32 -4.21
C PHE A 85 14.58 -1.06 -5.36
N ALA A 86 14.34 -0.60 -6.57
CA ALA A 86 14.99 -1.08 -7.79
C ALA A 86 15.34 0.12 -8.67
N GLY A 87 16.63 0.26 -9.03
CA GLY A 87 17.12 1.35 -9.87
C GLY A 87 16.81 2.75 -9.30
N GLY A 88 16.81 2.91 -7.97
CA GLY A 88 16.51 4.17 -7.29
C GLY A 88 15.02 4.56 -7.27
N ARG A 89 14.15 3.64 -7.63
CA ARG A 89 12.68 3.80 -7.61
C ARG A 89 12.06 2.84 -6.61
N ALA A 90 11.00 3.25 -5.95
CA ALA A 90 10.22 2.35 -5.10
C ALA A 90 9.26 1.52 -5.94
N VAL A 91 9.19 0.23 -5.64
CA VAL A 91 8.32 -0.75 -6.32
C VAL A 91 7.45 -1.43 -5.28
N PRO A 92 6.30 -0.86 -4.91
CA PRO A 92 5.31 -1.54 -4.08
C PRO A 92 4.58 -2.62 -4.89
N VAL A 93 4.30 -3.75 -4.21
CA VAL A 93 3.45 -4.84 -4.72
C VAL A 93 2.31 -5.06 -3.73
N PHE A 94 1.10 -5.08 -4.25
CA PHE A 94 -0.13 -5.13 -3.45
C PHE A 94 -1.25 -5.85 -4.21
N VAL A 95 -2.27 -6.28 -3.49
CA VAL A 95 -3.47 -6.92 -4.07
C VAL A 95 -4.58 -5.89 -4.23
N LEU A 96 -5.25 -5.94 -5.38
CA LEU A 96 -6.50 -5.23 -5.62
C LEU A 96 -7.60 -6.23 -5.97
N ALA A 97 -8.81 -5.94 -5.50
CA ALA A 97 -10.01 -6.69 -5.82
C ALA A 97 -10.97 -5.84 -6.65
N THR A 98 -11.81 -6.51 -7.44
CA THR A 98 -12.97 -5.93 -8.12
C THR A 98 -14.25 -6.40 -7.45
N ALA A 99 -15.39 -5.85 -7.84
CA ALA A 99 -16.67 -6.34 -7.35
C ALA A 99 -16.83 -7.84 -7.66
N PRO A 100 -17.50 -8.63 -6.79
CA PRO A 100 -17.70 -10.05 -7.00
C PRO A 100 -18.34 -10.35 -8.36
N GLY A 101 -17.88 -11.43 -8.99
CA GLY A 101 -18.35 -11.89 -10.29
C GLY A 101 -17.99 -13.35 -10.50
N LYS A 102 -18.15 -13.84 -11.73
CA LYS A 102 -17.69 -15.18 -12.10
C LYS A 102 -16.18 -15.17 -12.33
N GLY A 103 -15.45 -16.05 -11.66
CA GLY A 103 -14.01 -16.21 -11.77
C GLY A 103 -13.20 -15.43 -10.72
N LEU A 104 -11.89 -15.23 -10.99
CA LEU A 104 -10.98 -14.53 -10.10
C LEU A 104 -11.24 -13.02 -10.14
N HIS A 105 -11.33 -12.40 -9.00
CA HIS A 105 -11.53 -10.96 -8.87
C HIS A 105 -10.52 -10.28 -7.91
N GLU A 106 -9.53 -11.02 -7.46
CA GLU A 106 -8.34 -10.49 -6.79
C GLU A 106 -7.10 -10.76 -7.63
N ALA A 107 -6.19 -9.79 -7.72
CA ALA A 107 -4.93 -9.92 -8.42
C ALA A 107 -3.84 -9.09 -7.74
N ALA A 108 -2.59 -9.55 -7.84
CA ALA A 108 -1.43 -8.78 -7.42
C ALA A 108 -1.04 -7.76 -8.50
N PHE A 109 -0.74 -6.55 -8.06
CA PHE A 109 -0.29 -5.44 -8.88
C PHE A 109 1.03 -4.89 -8.34
N GLY A 110 1.86 -4.42 -9.23
CA GLY A 110 3.08 -3.68 -8.90
C GLY A 110 3.15 -2.38 -9.69
N THR A 111 3.77 -1.37 -9.12
CA THR A 111 4.03 -0.10 -9.80
C THR A 111 5.41 0.41 -9.43
N SER A 112 5.97 1.29 -10.27
CA SER A 112 7.28 1.90 -10.03
C SER A 112 7.14 3.39 -9.82
N LEU A 113 7.52 3.88 -8.64
CA LEU A 113 7.29 5.24 -8.19
C LEU A 113 8.62 5.98 -7.96
N PRO A 114 8.71 7.24 -8.39
CA PRO A 114 9.85 8.06 -8.04
C PRO A 114 9.81 8.38 -6.54
N VAL A 115 10.95 8.30 -5.90
CA VAL A 115 11.19 8.86 -4.57
C VAL A 115 12.26 9.93 -4.75
N PRO A 116 11.92 11.21 -4.57
CA PRO A 116 12.83 12.33 -4.83
C PRO A 116 14.09 12.34 -3.98
#